data_253b8d4914471d12fb9d867bbdaefc96
#
_entry.id   253b8d4914471d12fb9d867bbdaefc96
#
_cell.length_a   1.000
_cell.length_b   1.000
_cell.length_c   1.000
_cell.angle_alpha   90.00
_cell.angle_beta   90.00
_cell.angle_gamma   90.00
#
_symmetry.space_group_name_H-M   'P 1'
#
loop_
_entity.id
_entity.type
_entity.pdbx_description
1 polymer ?
#
loop_
_entity_poly.entity_id
_entity_poly.type
_entity_poly.pdbx_seq_one_letter_code
_entity_poly.pdbx_strand_id
1 'polypeptide(L)'
;MIGTNKFLCYLALGILPTLGFSQDKTSKTPENWYNLDFQKDGYMGISTEKAQELLKGKKAKSVIVAVLDGGVDIQHEDLKDVLWTNPKEIPGNGKDDDGNGYIDDVHGWNFIGGKDGKNVDQDNLEVTRLIRIYEPKYISVLPSTPLSEKERREFVAYQKMITDYTTKMEEASFGKVNYGGLKTELDGIVKTIGKDVKDITKADLDAYQTTSDRQKMVIRVAKKELDNGSFEKFYNDVSDGVKYFTDQADFHLNKEFDPRGIVGDNYEDASERIYGNNDVKGPDAEHGTHVAGIIGAKRNNNKGVNGVADNVQIMAVRLVPNGDERDKDVANGIRYAVDNGAKVINMSFGKGYVYNKKTVDDAVKYAESKDVLLVHAAGNDAQDNDKEKNYPTKYFTDSLDAVVGEAKNWITVGATGLKQDSDLLAEFSNYGYRSVDVFAPGVKINSTIPESKYKENQGTSMAAPVVAGLAAMIRAYYPTLTAEQVKEVIMKSVTKVDQKVKVKSESGSKRVYLDEISVSGGIVNAYKAIEEANKLVSKKK
;
A
#
# COMPACT_ATOMS: atom_id res chain seq x y z
N MET A 1 -3.84 43.15 30.40
CA MET A 1 -3.75 42.18 31.52
C MET A 1 -3.53 40.84 30.91
N ILE A 2 -2.32 40.35 31.03
CA ILE A 2 -1.78 39.17 30.36
C ILE A 2 -2.12 37.96 31.24
N GLY A 3 -2.95 37.07 30.76
CA GLY A 3 -3.28 35.80 31.41
C GLY A 3 -2.22 34.76 31.12
N THR A 4 -1.44 34.40 32.11
CA THR A 4 -0.46 33.32 32.08
C THR A 4 -1.17 31.98 32.06
N ASN A 5 -1.24 31.33 30.89
CA ASN A 5 -1.62 29.92 30.79
C ASN A 5 -0.41 29.06 31.16
N LYS A 6 -0.57 28.33 32.25
CA LYS A 6 0.33 27.30 32.70
C LYS A 6 0.36 26.15 31.68
N PHE A 7 1.44 26.06 30.91
CA PHE A 7 1.80 24.82 30.23
C PHE A 7 2.14 23.76 31.28
N LEU A 8 1.16 22.94 31.63
CA LEU A 8 1.43 21.68 32.30
C LEU A 8 2.16 20.78 31.29
N CYS A 9 3.44 20.50 31.58
CA CYS A 9 4.16 19.40 30.98
C CYS A 9 3.47 18.07 31.32
N TYR A 10 2.50 17.68 30.55
CA TYR A 10 2.15 16.27 30.44
C TYR A 10 3.29 15.62 29.68
N LEU A 11 4.14 14.87 30.39
CA LEU A 11 4.89 13.75 29.84
C LEU A 11 3.84 12.69 29.44
N ALA A 12 3.09 12.99 28.41
CA ALA A 12 2.41 11.96 27.66
C ALA A 12 3.55 11.20 26.96
N LEU A 13 3.91 10.03 27.49
CA LEU A 13 4.28 8.94 26.61
C LEU A 13 3.14 8.90 25.59
N GLY A 14 3.39 9.60 24.45
CA GLY A 14 2.49 9.54 23.31
C GLY A 14 2.28 8.06 23.07
N ILE A 15 1.06 7.68 23.15
CA ILE A 15 0.55 6.40 22.76
C ILE A 15 1.27 6.07 21.46
N LEU A 16 2.24 5.12 21.53
CA LEU A 16 2.46 4.26 20.38
C LEU A 16 1.07 4.02 19.81
N PRO A 17 0.83 4.09 18.51
CA PRO A 17 -0.33 3.42 17.98
C PRO A 17 -0.14 1.98 18.47
N THR A 18 -0.60 1.73 19.69
CA THR A 18 -0.70 0.39 20.22
C THR A 18 -1.69 -0.24 19.29
N LEU A 19 -1.16 -0.97 18.33
CA LEU A 19 -1.85 -2.08 17.71
C LEU A 19 -2.19 -3.03 18.87
N GLY A 20 -3.12 -2.58 19.70
CA GLY A 20 -3.68 -3.30 20.83
C GLY A 20 -4.59 -4.36 20.28
N PHE A 21 -4.00 -5.39 19.69
CA PHE A 21 -4.70 -6.63 19.46
C PHE A 21 -4.82 -7.32 20.82
N SER A 22 -6.04 -7.33 21.36
CA SER A 22 -6.45 -8.33 22.33
C SER A 22 -6.20 -9.69 21.67
N GLN A 23 -5.07 -10.32 21.98
CA GLN A 23 -4.80 -11.69 21.56
C GLN A 23 -5.69 -12.62 22.39
N ASP A 24 -6.68 -13.18 21.71
CA ASP A 24 -7.29 -14.44 22.13
C ASP A 24 -6.18 -15.52 22.09
N LYS A 25 -5.81 -16.06 23.24
CA LYS A 25 -4.62 -16.92 23.45
C LYS A 25 -4.71 -18.34 22.85
N THR A 26 -5.53 -18.63 21.84
CA THR A 26 -5.88 -20.04 21.53
C THR A 26 -5.78 -20.54 20.10
N SER A 27 -5.27 -19.83 19.11
CA SER A 27 -4.79 -20.49 17.87
C SER A 27 -3.97 -19.56 16.99
N LYS A 28 -2.85 -20.07 16.46
CA LYS A 28 -2.07 -19.39 15.41
C LYS A 28 -3.00 -19.15 14.22
N THR A 29 -3.08 -17.90 13.73
CA THR A 29 -3.81 -17.57 12.50
C THR A 29 -3.33 -18.47 11.36
N PRO A 30 -4.21 -19.14 10.60
CA PRO A 30 -3.78 -19.92 9.44
C PRO A 30 -3.04 -19.04 8.42
N GLU A 31 -1.91 -19.51 7.91
CA GLU A 31 -1.02 -18.72 7.03
C GLU A 31 -1.71 -18.21 5.76
N ASN A 32 -2.67 -18.96 5.22
CA ASN A 32 -3.46 -18.61 4.03
C ASN A 32 -4.91 -18.27 4.37
N TRP A 33 -5.20 -17.69 5.56
CA TRP A 33 -6.56 -17.47 6.02
C TRP A 33 -7.42 -16.64 5.03
N TYR A 34 -6.82 -15.72 4.30
CA TYR A 34 -7.52 -14.88 3.31
C TYR A 34 -8.11 -15.68 2.14
N ASN A 35 -7.63 -16.91 1.90
CA ASN A 35 -8.17 -17.85 0.91
C ASN A 35 -9.29 -18.75 1.45
N LEU A 36 -9.51 -18.78 2.77
CA LEU A 36 -10.46 -19.68 3.44
C LEU A 36 -11.91 -19.24 3.25
N ASP A 37 -12.85 -20.13 3.62
CA ASP A 37 -14.29 -19.90 3.54
C ASP A 37 -14.90 -19.70 4.92
N PHE A 38 -15.69 -18.64 5.10
CA PHE A 38 -16.26 -18.32 6.40
C PHE A 38 -17.18 -19.42 6.94
N GLN A 39 -18.03 -20.00 6.12
CA GLN A 39 -18.98 -21.04 6.55
C GLN A 39 -18.27 -22.35 6.94
N LYS A 40 -17.18 -22.67 6.26
CA LYS A 40 -16.43 -23.91 6.48
C LYS A 40 -15.36 -23.75 7.56
N ASP A 41 -14.64 -22.64 7.53
CA ASP A 41 -13.37 -22.49 8.24
C ASP A 41 -13.45 -21.45 9.37
N GLY A 42 -14.53 -20.64 9.43
CA GLY A 42 -14.74 -19.60 10.45
C GLY A 42 -13.93 -18.32 10.26
N TYR A 43 -13.24 -18.17 9.13
CA TYR A 43 -12.46 -16.96 8.77
C TYR A 43 -13.11 -16.19 7.64
N MET A 44 -13.10 -14.87 7.71
CA MET A 44 -13.66 -13.97 6.68
C MET A 44 -12.76 -13.83 5.45
N GLY A 45 -12.26 -14.98 4.94
CA GLY A 45 -11.55 -15.04 3.69
C GLY A 45 -12.47 -15.00 2.47
N ILE A 46 -11.89 -15.09 1.28
CA ILE A 46 -12.61 -14.91 0.02
C ILE A 46 -13.09 -16.20 -0.64
N SER A 47 -13.00 -17.36 0.04
CA SER A 47 -13.44 -18.67 -0.48
C SER A 47 -12.71 -19.13 -1.76
N THR A 48 -11.40 -18.85 -1.85
CA THR A 48 -10.59 -19.18 -3.04
C THR A 48 -10.57 -20.68 -3.30
N GLU A 49 -10.43 -21.52 -2.25
CA GLU A 49 -10.36 -22.97 -2.40
C GLU A 49 -11.66 -23.53 -3.01
N LYS A 50 -12.82 -23.03 -2.60
CA LYS A 50 -14.10 -23.41 -3.22
C LYS A 50 -14.20 -22.96 -4.68
N ALA A 51 -13.66 -21.78 -5.01
CA ALA A 51 -13.61 -21.30 -6.39
C ALA A 51 -12.74 -22.21 -7.25
N GLN A 52 -11.59 -22.63 -6.76
CA GLN A 52 -10.68 -23.56 -7.45
C GLN A 52 -11.35 -24.93 -7.71
N GLU A 53 -12.17 -25.43 -6.79
CA GLU A 53 -12.95 -26.65 -7.02
C GLU A 53 -13.95 -26.51 -8.18
N LEU A 54 -14.63 -25.35 -8.32
CA LEU A 54 -15.52 -25.07 -9.45
C LEU A 54 -14.79 -24.95 -10.79
N LEU A 55 -13.52 -24.58 -10.74
CA LEU A 55 -12.67 -24.39 -11.92
C LEU A 55 -11.94 -25.65 -12.33
N LYS A 56 -11.98 -26.71 -11.52
CA LYS A 56 -11.29 -27.96 -11.78
C LYS A 56 -11.70 -28.56 -13.14
N GLY A 57 -10.70 -28.86 -13.95
CA GLY A 57 -10.91 -29.40 -15.30
C GLY A 57 -11.24 -28.37 -16.38
N LYS A 58 -11.43 -27.09 -16.03
CA LYS A 58 -11.57 -26.02 -17.02
C LYS A 58 -10.20 -25.60 -17.54
N LYS A 59 -10.14 -25.21 -18.82
CA LYS A 59 -8.93 -24.65 -19.42
C LYS A 59 -8.79 -23.19 -19.00
N ALA A 60 -7.62 -22.82 -18.48
CA ALA A 60 -7.24 -21.44 -18.20
C ALA A 60 -6.27 -20.90 -19.26
N LYS A 61 -6.24 -19.58 -19.41
CA LYS A 61 -5.17 -18.85 -20.10
C LYS A 61 -4.35 -18.12 -19.07
N SER A 62 -3.04 -18.07 -19.25
CA SER A 62 -2.18 -17.24 -18.37
C SER A 62 -2.54 -15.77 -18.51
N VAL A 63 -2.56 -15.05 -17.38
CA VAL A 63 -2.91 -13.62 -17.30
C VAL A 63 -1.74 -12.86 -16.71
N ILE A 64 -1.31 -11.81 -17.38
CA ILE A 64 -0.27 -10.93 -16.86
C ILE A 64 -0.91 -9.94 -15.88
N VAL A 65 -0.39 -9.93 -14.65
CA VAL A 65 -0.72 -8.96 -13.60
C VAL A 65 0.50 -8.10 -13.33
N ALA A 66 0.41 -6.81 -13.59
CA ALA A 66 1.47 -5.89 -13.24
C ALA A 66 1.35 -5.44 -11.78
N VAL A 67 2.44 -5.53 -11.05
CA VAL A 67 2.60 -5.00 -9.69
C VAL A 67 3.39 -3.71 -9.79
N LEU A 68 2.69 -2.58 -9.71
CA LEU A 68 3.28 -1.24 -9.62
C LEU A 68 3.57 -0.98 -8.14
N ASP A 69 4.86 -0.98 -7.75
CA ASP A 69 5.23 -0.97 -6.33
C ASP A 69 6.70 -0.52 -6.12
N GLY A 70 7.24 -0.69 -4.92
CA GLY A 70 8.62 -0.36 -4.56
C GLY A 70 9.68 -1.32 -5.10
N GLY A 71 9.26 -2.48 -5.63
CA GLY A 71 10.12 -3.53 -6.21
C GLY A 71 9.64 -4.93 -5.86
N VAL A 72 10.10 -5.93 -6.60
CA VAL A 72 9.78 -7.35 -6.39
C VAL A 72 11.05 -8.18 -6.41
N ASP A 73 11.24 -9.05 -5.42
CA ASP A 73 12.32 -10.02 -5.42
C ASP A 73 12.04 -11.17 -6.40
N ILE A 74 12.53 -11.02 -7.63
CA ILE A 74 12.33 -11.98 -8.72
C ILE A 74 13.05 -13.33 -8.49
N GLN A 75 13.90 -13.42 -7.46
CA GLN A 75 14.58 -14.67 -7.11
C GLN A 75 13.84 -15.46 -6.02
N HIS A 76 12.75 -14.92 -5.48
CA HIS A 76 11.99 -15.57 -4.41
C HIS A 76 11.47 -16.94 -4.85
N GLU A 77 11.67 -17.97 -4.02
CA GLU A 77 11.37 -19.37 -4.35
C GLU A 77 9.90 -19.66 -4.71
N ASP A 78 8.97 -18.86 -4.16
CA ASP A 78 7.52 -18.97 -4.42
C ASP A 78 7.03 -18.08 -5.58
N LEU A 79 7.88 -17.18 -6.11
CA LEU A 79 7.52 -16.25 -7.17
C LEU A 79 8.19 -16.53 -8.51
N LYS A 80 9.43 -17.05 -8.50
CA LYS A 80 10.26 -17.21 -9.72
C LYS A 80 9.57 -17.97 -10.87
N ASP A 81 8.68 -18.92 -10.53
CA ASP A 81 7.97 -19.74 -11.53
C ASP A 81 6.67 -19.09 -12.02
N VAL A 82 6.30 -17.95 -11.48
CA VAL A 82 5.10 -17.17 -11.84
C VAL A 82 5.43 -15.76 -12.31
N LEU A 83 6.71 -15.47 -12.55
CA LEU A 83 7.11 -14.17 -13.11
C LEU A 83 6.74 -14.09 -14.59
N TRP A 84 6.33 -12.89 -14.99
CA TRP A 84 6.29 -12.54 -16.40
C TRP A 84 7.72 -12.44 -16.94
N THR A 85 7.92 -12.97 -18.12
CA THR A 85 9.15 -12.81 -18.86
C THR A 85 8.81 -12.23 -20.21
N ASN A 86 9.46 -11.11 -20.58
CA ASN A 86 9.29 -10.54 -21.92
C ASN A 86 9.82 -11.55 -22.96
N PRO A 87 8.92 -12.13 -23.78
CA PRO A 87 9.33 -13.20 -24.70
C PRO A 87 10.19 -12.71 -25.87
N LYS A 88 10.37 -11.41 -26.01
CA LYS A 88 11.12 -10.81 -27.11
C LYS A 88 12.51 -10.35 -26.69
N GLU A 89 12.77 -10.26 -25.39
CA GLU A 89 14.06 -9.89 -24.82
C GLU A 89 15.01 -11.10 -24.69
N ILE A 90 16.30 -10.88 -24.96
CA ILE A 90 17.39 -11.82 -24.69
C ILE A 90 18.08 -11.40 -23.39
N PRO A 91 17.85 -12.09 -22.28
CA PRO A 91 18.29 -11.63 -20.98
C PRO A 91 19.80 -11.31 -20.88
N GLY A 92 20.13 -10.12 -20.38
CA GLY A 92 21.49 -9.73 -20.03
C GLY A 92 22.40 -9.41 -21.22
N ASN A 93 21.86 -9.14 -22.41
CA ASN A 93 22.68 -8.80 -23.60
C ASN A 93 22.94 -7.29 -23.73
N GLY A 94 22.34 -6.45 -22.88
CA GLY A 94 22.49 -4.99 -22.87
C GLY A 94 21.82 -4.28 -24.04
N LYS A 95 20.82 -4.90 -24.67
CA LYS A 95 20.09 -4.35 -25.80
C LYS A 95 18.59 -4.35 -25.54
N ASP A 96 17.91 -3.49 -26.23
CA ASP A 96 16.46 -3.48 -26.40
C ASP A 96 16.16 -4.31 -27.66
N ASP A 97 15.82 -5.61 -27.46
CA ASP A 97 15.66 -6.54 -28.58
C ASP A 97 14.26 -6.42 -29.23
N ASP A 98 13.29 -5.87 -28.55
CA ASP A 98 11.94 -5.67 -29.09
C ASP A 98 11.64 -4.24 -29.58
N GLY A 99 12.58 -3.32 -29.38
CA GLY A 99 12.50 -1.94 -29.87
C GLY A 99 11.46 -1.09 -29.13
N ASN A 100 11.12 -1.45 -27.89
CA ASN A 100 10.15 -0.75 -27.07
C ASN A 100 10.75 0.46 -26.30
N GLY A 101 12.08 0.60 -26.29
CA GLY A 101 12.84 1.64 -25.63
C GLY A 101 13.39 1.24 -24.24
N TYR A 102 13.07 0.05 -23.74
CA TYR A 102 13.46 -0.45 -22.42
C TYR A 102 14.47 -1.60 -22.55
N ILE A 103 15.73 -1.33 -22.24
CA ILE A 103 16.84 -2.28 -22.42
C ILE A 103 16.76 -3.42 -21.40
N ASP A 104 16.76 -4.68 -21.87
CA ASP A 104 16.72 -5.89 -21.03
C ASP A 104 15.52 -5.86 -20.02
N ASP A 105 14.34 -5.43 -20.41
CA ASP A 105 13.15 -5.39 -19.56
C ASP A 105 12.50 -6.77 -19.36
N VAL A 106 13.35 -7.74 -18.99
CA VAL A 106 13.02 -9.18 -18.95
C VAL A 106 11.83 -9.51 -18.03
N HIS A 107 11.74 -8.89 -16.85
CA HIS A 107 10.69 -9.15 -15.87
C HIS A 107 9.84 -7.91 -15.52
N GLY A 108 10.08 -6.81 -16.22
CA GLY A 108 9.46 -5.52 -15.98
C GLY A 108 10.45 -4.38 -16.06
N TRP A 109 10.11 -3.23 -15.45
CA TRP A 109 10.90 -2.02 -15.54
C TRP A 109 10.90 -1.21 -14.23
N ASN A 110 11.97 -0.42 -14.04
CA ASN A 110 12.17 0.45 -12.90
C ASN A 110 12.21 1.91 -13.35
N PHE A 111 11.14 2.67 -13.09
CA PHE A 111 11.02 4.09 -13.44
C PHE A 111 11.71 5.04 -12.45
N ILE A 112 12.22 4.53 -11.33
CA ILE A 112 12.96 5.31 -10.33
C ILE A 112 14.41 4.84 -10.20
N GLY A 113 14.94 4.26 -11.28
CA GLY A 113 16.34 3.91 -11.47
C GLY A 113 17.05 4.87 -12.43
N GLY A 114 18.35 4.98 -12.31
CA GLY A 114 19.23 5.71 -13.24
C GLY A 114 19.88 4.77 -14.24
N LYS A 115 20.25 5.32 -15.39
CA LYS A 115 20.99 4.57 -16.45
C LYS A 115 22.37 4.08 -15.99
N ASP A 116 22.91 4.65 -14.89
CA ASP A 116 24.17 4.23 -14.25
C ASP A 116 23.98 3.07 -13.26
N GLY A 117 22.78 2.51 -13.16
CA GLY A 117 22.42 1.41 -12.25
C GLY A 117 22.11 1.84 -10.82
N LYS A 118 22.19 3.14 -10.49
CA LYS A 118 21.73 3.62 -9.20
C LYS A 118 20.22 3.63 -9.12
N ASN A 119 19.69 3.55 -7.92
CA ASN A 119 18.25 3.55 -7.67
C ASN A 119 17.87 4.60 -6.62
N VAL A 120 16.73 5.25 -6.83
CA VAL A 120 16.09 6.04 -5.78
C VAL A 120 15.59 5.07 -4.71
N ASP A 121 15.95 5.34 -3.44
CA ASP A 121 15.42 4.67 -2.25
C ASP A 121 14.42 5.58 -1.56
N GLN A 122 14.87 6.73 -1.07
CA GLN A 122 14.06 7.75 -0.40
C GLN A 122 13.59 8.82 -1.39
N ASP A 123 12.37 9.33 -1.22
CA ASP A 123 11.87 10.53 -1.90
C ASP A 123 11.00 11.37 -0.94
N ASN A 124 10.67 12.57 -1.35
CA ASN A 124 9.79 13.44 -0.58
C ASN A 124 8.32 12.96 -0.62
N LEU A 125 7.54 13.36 0.38
CA LEU A 125 6.09 13.40 0.23
C LEU A 125 5.69 14.45 -0.82
N GLU A 126 4.58 14.22 -1.53
CA GLU A 126 4.10 15.14 -2.56
C GLU A 126 3.84 16.55 -2.00
N VAL A 127 3.33 16.65 -0.78
CA VAL A 127 3.14 17.94 -0.10
C VAL A 127 4.44 18.74 -0.01
N THR A 128 5.56 18.09 0.26
CA THR A 128 6.89 18.73 0.33
C THR A 128 7.33 19.25 -1.03
N ARG A 129 7.15 18.44 -2.09
CA ARG A 129 7.45 18.83 -3.48
C ARG A 129 6.60 20.01 -3.92
N LEU A 130 5.30 19.99 -3.63
CA LEU A 130 4.37 21.07 -3.96
C LEU A 130 4.69 22.35 -3.20
N ILE A 131 5.07 22.28 -1.93
CA ILE A 131 5.50 23.46 -1.15
C ILE A 131 6.70 24.12 -1.83
N ARG A 132 7.71 23.38 -2.28
CA ARG A 132 8.85 23.96 -3.04
C ARG A 132 8.40 24.76 -4.25
N ILE A 133 7.33 24.33 -4.92
CA ILE A 133 6.78 25.00 -6.11
C ILE A 133 5.97 26.24 -5.74
N TYR A 134 5.14 26.17 -4.71
CA TYR A 134 4.19 27.23 -4.36
C TYR A 134 4.72 28.25 -3.35
N GLU A 135 5.65 27.89 -2.49
CA GLU A 135 6.20 28.77 -1.46
C GLU A 135 6.81 30.06 -2.05
N PRO A 136 7.66 30.03 -3.10
CA PRO A 136 8.18 31.25 -3.70
C PRO A 136 7.11 32.20 -4.22
N LYS A 137 5.96 31.67 -4.62
CA LYS A 137 4.83 32.44 -5.19
C LYS A 137 3.93 33.03 -4.10
N TYR A 138 3.74 32.30 -2.99
CA TYR A 138 2.67 32.62 -2.05
C TYR A 138 3.12 32.95 -0.63
N ILE A 139 4.39 32.78 -0.26
CA ILE A 139 4.86 33.01 1.11
C ILE A 139 4.62 34.45 1.60
N SER A 140 4.66 35.42 0.70
CA SER A 140 4.47 36.86 1.02
C SER A 140 3.05 37.35 0.72
N VAL A 141 2.14 36.48 0.27
CA VAL A 141 0.78 36.88 -0.11
C VAL A 141 -0.09 36.96 1.16
N LEU A 142 -0.72 38.10 1.36
CA LEU A 142 -1.66 38.33 2.44
C LEU A 142 -3.09 37.89 2.02
N PRO A 143 -3.98 37.54 2.95
CA PRO A 143 -5.37 37.20 2.63
C PRO A 143 -6.14 38.30 1.89
N SER A 144 -5.72 39.58 2.06
CA SER A 144 -6.31 40.73 1.41
C SER A 144 -5.71 41.04 0.05
N THR A 145 -4.68 40.31 -0.39
CA THR A 145 -4.02 40.54 -1.69
C THR A 145 -5.01 40.22 -2.81
N PRO A 146 -5.20 41.14 -3.80
CA PRO A 146 -5.99 40.84 -4.98
C PRO A 146 -5.36 39.72 -5.80
N LEU A 147 -6.07 38.60 -5.94
CA LEU A 147 -5.66 37.42 -6.72
C LEU A 147 -6.75 37.11 -7.75
N SER A 148 -6.36 36.63 -8.93
CA SER A 148 -7.27 35.99 -9.87
C SER A 148 -7.94 34.76 -9.21
N GLU A 149 -9.04 34.27 -9.76
CA GLU A 149 -9.75 33.12 -9.22
C GLU A 149 -8.87 31.87 -9.16
N LYS A 150 -8.04 31.66 -10.18
CA LYS A 150 -7.05 30.55 -10.21
C LYS A 150 -6.02 30.72 -9.10
N GLU A 151 -5.41 31.90 -8.97
CA GLU A 151 -4.40 32.16 -7.94
C GLU A 151 -4.98 32.07 -6.52
N ARG A 152 -6.23 32.46 -6.33
CA ARG A 152 -6.92 32.33 -5.04
C ARG A 152 -7.09 30.86 -4.65
N ARG A 153 -7.46 29.98 -5.59
CA ARG A 153 -7.56 28.53 -5.34
C ARG A 153 -6.19 27.94 -5.02
N GLU A 154 -5.18 28.26 -5.80
CA GLU A 154 -3.80 27.81 -5.54
C GLU A 154 -3.31 28.30 -4.16
N PHE A 155 -3.61 29.55 -3.79
CA PHE A 155 -3.24 30.10 -2.48
C PHE A 155 -3.94 29.37 -1.32
N VAL A 156 -5.23 29.09 -1.44
CA VAL A 156 -5.97 28.29 -0.42
C VAL A 156 -5.39 26.88 -0.31
N ALA A 157 -5.09 26.24 -1.44
CA ALA A 157 -4.43 24.93 -1.44
C ALA A 157 -3.05 24.98 -0.78
N TYR A 158 -2.24 26.01 -1.10
CA TYR A 158 -0.95 26.23 -0.46
C TYR A 158 -1.07 26.42 1.06
N GLN A 159 -2.06 27.18 1.55
CA GLN A 159 -2.28 27.33 2.99
C GLN A 159 -2.60 26.00 3.68
N LYS A 160 -3.40 25.14 3.03
CA LYS A 160 -3.66 23.78 3.54
C LYS A 160 -2.38 22.94 3.56
N MET A 161 -1.61 22.98 2.47
CA MET A 161 -0.33 22.24 2.36
C MET A 161 0.65 22.64 3.47
N ILE A 162 0.80 23.95 3.74
CA ILE A 162 1.67 24.45 4.82
C ILE A 162 1.21 23.96 6.18
N THR A 163 -0.10 23.96 6.43
CA THR A 163 -0.66 23.46 7.70
C THR A 163 -0.34 21.96 7.87
N ASP A 164 -0.65 21.16 6.86
CA ASP A 164 -0.43 19.71 6.89
C ASP A 164 1.07 19.38 7.00
N TYR A 165 1.91 20.08 6.25
CA TYR A 165 3.38 19.94 6.29
C TYR A 165 3.94 20.28 7.67
N THR A 166 3.52 21.42 8.26
CA THR A 166 4.01 21.85 9.57
C THR A 166 3.63 20.84 10.65
N THR A 167 2.38 20.37 10.64
CA THR A 167 1.91 19.33 11.56
C THR A 167 2.75 18.05 11.44
N LYS A 168 2.95 17.57 10.20
CA LYS A 168 3.78 16.36 9.97
C LYS A 168 5.24 16.56 10.40
N MET A 169 5.81 17.74 10.15
CA MET A 169 7.18 18.06 10.55
C MET A 169 7.34 18.13 12.07
N GLU A 170 6.34 18.69 12.79
CA GLU A 170 6.32 18.69 14.24
C GLU A 170 6.25 17.26 14.80
N GLU A 171 5.37 16.44 14.26
CA GLU A 171 5.24 15.01 14.62
C GLU A 171 6.54 14.25 14.35
N ALA A 172 7.13 14.42 13.16
CA ALA A 172 8.39 13.77 12.78
C ALA A 172 9.54 14.18 13.71
N SER A 173 9.68 15.48 13.99
CA SER A 173 10.72 16.00 14.89
C SER A 173 10.55 15.50 16.32
N PHE A 174 9.32 15.51 16.83
CA PHE A 174 9.01 15.00 18.15
C PHE A 174 9.26 13.48 18.25
N GLY A 175 8.82 12.73 17.23
CA GLY A 175 9.05 11.28 17.15
C GLY A 175 10.53 10.93 17.09
N LYS A 176 11.31 11.60 16.23
CA LYS A 176 12.77 11.41 16.09
C LYS A 176 13.49 11.58 17.43
N VAL A 177 13.17 12.65 18.18
CA VAL A 177 13.78 12.92 19.49
C VAL A 177 13.38 11.84 20.51
N ASN A 178 12.11 11.50 20.59
CA ASN A 178 11.60 10.56 21.61
C ASN A 178 12.07 9.12 21.36
N TYR A 179 11.88 8.62 20.14
CA TYR A 179 12.32 7.26 19.78
C TYR A 179 13.84 7.13 19.79
N GLY A 180 14.57 8.14 19.29
CA GLY A 180 16.03 8.18 19.37
C GLY A 180 16.54 8.16 20.81
N GLY A 181 15.91 8.93 21.70
CA GLY A 181 16.21 8.89 23.11
C GLY A 181 15.89 7.56 23.79
N LEU A 182 14.73 6.96 23.46
CA LEU A 182 14.34 5.64 23.96
C LEU A 182 15.32 4.55 23.49
N LYS A 183 15.70 4.57 22.22
CA LYS A 183 16.66 3.64 21.63
C LYS A 183 18.03 3.75 22.31
N THR A 184 18.51 4.97 22.55
CA THR A 184 19.78 5.21 23.24
C THR A 184 19.78 4.56 24.64
N GLU A 185 18.70 4.70 25.39
CA GLU A 185 18.60 4.08 26.72
C GLU A 185 18.50 2.55 26.61
N LEU A 186 17.75 2.02 25.64
CA LEU A 186 17.67 0.56 25.39
C LEU A 186 19.03 -0.02 25.00
N ASP A 187 19.79 0.64 24.13
CA ASP A 187 21.15 0.22 23.75
C ASP A 187 22.09 0.19 24.96
N GLY A 188 21.99 1.18 25.85
CA GLY A 188 22.73 1.21 27.11
C GLY A 188 22.38 0.04 28.03
N ILE A 189 21.09 -0.30 28.14
CA ILE A 189 20.61 -1.42 28.95
C ILE A 189 21.10 -2.75 28.36
N VAL A 190 20.92 -2.98 27.05
CA VAL A 190 21.37 -4.18 26.33
C VAL A 190 22.88 -4.37 26.49
N LYS A 191 23.66 -3.31 26.30
CA LYS A 191 25.13 -3.33 26.48
C LYS A 191 25.54 -3.72 27.90
N THR A 192 24.83 -3.22 28.91
CA THR A 192 25.14 -3.50 30.32
C THR A 192 24.73 -4.94 30.71
N ILE A 193 23.61 -5.45 30.21
CA ILE A 193 23.19 -6.83 30.42
C ILE A 193 24.15 -7.80 29.73
N GLY A 194 24.70 -7.42 28.57
CA GLY A 194 25.70 -8.21 27.83
C GLY A 194 25.13 -9.47 27.16
N LYS A 195 23.84 -9.47 26.84
CA LYS A 195 23.13 -10.55 26.10
C LYS A 195 22.63 -10.03 24.76
N ASP A 196 22.43 -10.95 23.82
CA ASP A 196 21.68 -10.65 22.60
C ASP A 196 20.25 -10.24 22.93
N VAL A 197 19.68 -9.32 22.16
CA VAL A 197 18.31 -8.78 22.39
C VAL A 197 17.23 -9.88 22.46
N LYS A 198 17.38 -10.95 21.69
CA LYS A 198 16.47 -12.11 21.69
C LYS A 198 16.51 -12.93 22.99
N ASP A 199 17.62 -12.86 23.74
CA ASP A 199 17.87 -13.66 24.94
C ASP A 199 17.63 -12.85 26.24
N ILE A 200 17.24 -11.58 26.13
CA ILE A 200 16.92 -10.74 27.30
C ILE A 200 15.53 -11.11 27.82
N THR A 201 15.49 -11.43 29.10
CA THR A 201 14.29 -11.86 29.82
C THR A 201 13.80 -10.79 30.81
N LYS A 202 12.59 -10.97 31.34
CA LYS A 202 12.05 -10.12 32.40
C LYS A 202 12.94 -10.19 33.66
N ALA A 203 13.51 -11.36 33.96
CA ALA A 203 14.44 -11.52 35.10
C ALA A 203 15.73 -10.71 34.94
N ASP A 204 16.26 -10.59 33.73
CA ASP A 204 17.42 -9.72 33.45
C ASP A 204 17.09 -8.24 33.70
N LEU A 205 15.89 -7.81 33.29
CA LEU A 205 15.41 -6.44 33.54
C LEU A 205 15.07 -6.20 35.02
N ASP A 206 14.67 -7.24 35.78
CA ASP A 206 14.46 -7.15 37.23
C ASP A 206 15.78 -7.02 37.99
N ALA A 207 16.82 -7.69 37.52
CA ALA A 207 18.16 -7.65 38.11
C ALA A 207 18.94 -6.37 37.73
N TYR A 208 18.52 -5.64 36.71
CA TYR A 208 19.22 -4.45 36.22
C TYR A 208 19.18 -3.31 37.25
N GLN A 209 20.36 -2.83 37.68
CA GLN A 209 20.51 -1.75 38.64
C GLN A 209 20.85 -0.45 37.93
N THR A 210 20.08 0.61 38.20
CA THR A 210 20.32 1.94 37.67
C THR A 210 19.84 3.06 38.61
N THR A 211 20.55 4.15 38.61
CA THR A 211 20.15 5.39 39.30
C THR A 211 19.39 6.33 38.36
N SER A 212 19.47 6.10 37.03
CA SER A 212 18.79 6.89 36.00
C SER A 212 17.29 6.69 36.06
N ASP A 213 16.53 7.74 36.32
CA ASP A 213 15.05 7.67 36.31
C ASP A 213 14.52 7.40 34.92
N ARG A 214 15.23 7.84 33.88
CA ARG A 214 14.89 7.54 32.49
C ARG A 214 15.02 6.03 32.18
N GLN A 215 16.14 5.41 32.59
CA GLN A 215 16.30 3.95 32.42
C GLN A 215 15.29 3.16 33.24
N LYS A 216 14.98 3.59 34.48
CA LYS A 216 13.90 2.96 35.26
C LYS A 216 12.55 2.98 34.54
N MET A 217 12.24 4.10 33.88
CA MET A 217 11.02 4.24 33.09
C MET A 217 11.05 3.30 31.87
N VAL A 218 12.15 3.27 31.12
CA VAL A 218 12.32 2.39 29.95
C VAL A 218 12.18 0.92 30.35
N ILE A 219 12.82 0.50 31.44
CA ILE A 219 12.70 -0.86 31.97
C ILE A 219 11.25 -1.20 32.35
N ARG A 220 10.51 -0.26 32.94
CA ARG A 220 9.10 -0.46 33.28
C ARG A 220 8.25 -0.70 32.02
N VAL A 221 8.48 0.09 30.96
CA VAL A 221 7.80 -0.08 29.68
C VAL A 221 8.19 -1.43 29.06
N ALA A 222 9.48 -1.74 28.96
CA ALA A 222 9.97 -2.99 28.42
C ALA A 222 9.36 -4.23 29.15
N LYS A 223 9.29 -4.19 30.49
CA LYS A 223 8.65 -5.26 31.28
C LYS A 223 7.17 -5.45 30.94
N LYS A 224 6.43 -4.35 30.72
CA LYS A 224 5.03 -4.39 30.32
C LYS A 224 4.86 -5.01 28.92
N GLU A 225 5.74 -4.64 27.98
CA GLU A 225 5.71 -5.20 26.62
C GLU A 225 6.06 -6.72 26.62
N LEU A 226 6.95 -7.16 27.52
CA LEU A 226 7.23 -8.59 27.68
C LEU A 226 6.05 -9.41 28.22
N ASP A 227 5.03 -8.82 28.82
CA ASP A 227 3.81 -9.53 29.22
C ASP A 227 3.02 -10.01 27.99
N ASN A 228 3.18 -9.37 26.82
CA ASN A 228 2.47 -9.67 25.58
C ASN A 228 3.37 -10.03 24.39
N GLY A 229 4.70 -10.04 24.56
CA GLY A 229 5.67 -10.26 23.49
C GLY A 229 7.06 -10.63 24.00
N SER A 230 8.09 -10.31 23.23
CA SER A 230 9.50 -10.47 23.60
C SER A 230 10.22 -9.13 23.68
N PHE A 231 11.36 -9.09 24.39
CA PHE A 231 12.22 -7.93 24.42
C PHE A 231 12.74 -7.58 23.03
N GLU A 232 13.10 -8.59 22.24
CA GLU A 232 13.51 -8.44 20.85
C GLU A 232 12.45 -7.69 20.03
N LYS A 233 11.18 -8.11 20.13
CA LYS A 233 10.09 -7.42 19.43
C LYS A 233 10.01 -5.96 19.84
N PHE A 234 10.00 -5.65 21.12
CA PHE A 234 9.95 -4.28 21.62
C PHE A 234 11.15 -3.44 21.15
N TYR A 235 12.35 -4.02 21.18
CA TYR A 235 13.58 -3.37 20.72
C TYR A 235 13.53 -3.05 19.22
N ASN A 236 13.01 -3.99 18.42
CA ASN A 236 12.83 -3.81 16.98
C ASN A 236 11.75 -2.77 16.70
N ASP A 237 10.60 -2.81 17.38
CA ASP A 237 9.52 -1.81 17.23
C ASP A 237 10.06 -0.38 17.53
N VAL A 238 10.93 -0.23 18.52
CA VAL A 238 11.58 1.07 18.81
C VAL A 238 12.58 1.45 17.73
N SER A 239 13.34 0.50 17.19
CA SER A 239 14.31 0.73 16.11
C SER A 239 13.60 1.16 14.82
N ASP A 240 12.49 0.51 14.50
CA ASP A 240 11.63 0.85 13.36
C ASP A 240 11.02 2.25 13.53
N GLY A 241 10.62 2.60 14.75
CA GLY A 241 10.15 3.95 15.07
C GLY A 241 11.24 5.02 14.88
N VAL A 242 12.49 4.73 15.28
CA VAL A 242 13.63 5.64 15.01
C VAL A 242 13.82 5.83 13.51
N LYS A 243 13.83 4.73 12.75
CA LYS A 243 13.98 4.78 11.28
C LYS A 243 12.85 5.59 10.67
N TYR A 244 11.60 5.29 11.00
CA TYR A 244 10.42 5.96 10.45
C TYR A 244 10.48 7.48 10.65
N PHE A 245 10.68 7.96 11.88
CA PHE A 245 10.70 9.39 12.15
C PHE A 245 11.95 10.09 11.62
N THR A 246 13.06 9.36 11.49
CA THR A 246 14.27 9.88 10.83
C THR A 246 14.04 10.05 9.35
N ASP A 247 13.47 9.05 8.67
CA ASP A 247 13.15 9.12 7.25
C ASP A 247 12.14 10.23 6.97
N GLN A 248 11.11 10.40 7.82
CA GLN A 248 10.17 11.51 7.72
C GLN A 248 10.86 12.87 7.77
N ALA A 249 11.74 13.10 8.76
CA ALA A 249 12.37 14.39 8.96
C ALA A 249 13.48 14.68 7.93
N ASP A 250 14.31 13.68 7.61
CA ASP A 250 15.55 13.88 6.84
C ASP A 250 15.33 13.76 5.33
N PHE A 251 14.26 13.07 4.89
CA PHE A 251 13.95 12.84 3.48
C PHE A 251 12.55 13.33 3.10
N HIS A 252 11.50 12.75 3.70
CA HIS A 252 10.11 12.93 3.24
C HIS A 252 9.64 14.38 3.35
N LEU A 253 9.99 15.05 4.44
CA LEU A 253 9.62 16.44 4.74
C LEU A 253 10.78 17.44 4.54
N ASN A 254 11.92 16.98 4.03
CA ASN A 254 13.07 17.84 3.80
C ASN A 254 12.97 18.53 2.43
N LYS A 255 12.70 19.85 2.43
CA LYS A 255 12.58 20.64 1.21
C LYS A 255 13.87 20.74 0.39
N GLU A 256 15.03 20.51 1.00
CA GLU A 256 16.33 20.55 0.34
C GLU A 256 16.73 19.19 -0.26
N PHE A 257 16.00 18.12 0.04
CA PHE A 257 16.25 16.79 -0.50
C PHE A 257 15.47 16.58 -1.80
N ASP A 258 16.14 16.23 -2.89
CA ASP A 258 15.52 15.81 -4.15
C ASP A 258 16.38 14.73 -4.82
N PRO A 259 15.94 13.48 -4.82
CA PRO A 259 16.69 12.37 -5.40
C PRO A 259 16.50 12.24 -6.93
N ARG A 260 15.67 13.08 -7.58
CA ARG A 260 15.31 12.91 -8.99
C ARG A 260 16.51 12.93 -9.94
N GLY A 261 17.58 13.59 -9.55
CA GLY A 261 18.84 13.58 -10.30
C GLY A 261 19.44 12.19 -10.53
N ILE A 262 19.08 11.19 -9.70
CA ILE A 262 19.50 9.77 -9.87
C ILE A 262 18.85 9.19 -11.14
N VAL A 263 17.55 9.49 -11.38
CA VAL A 263 16.81 8.99 -12.54
C VAL A 263 17.33 9.62 -13.84
N GLY A 264 17.62 10.92 -13.80
CA GLY A 264 18.22 11.65 -14.92
C GLY A 264 17.28 11.92 -16.08
N ASP A 265 15.97 11.88 -15.83
CA ASP A 265 14.92 12.28 -16.78
C ASP A 265 14.58 13.77 -16.67
N ASN A 266 13.83 14.29 -17.63
CA ASN A 266 13.18 15.60 -17.50
C ASN A 266 11.81 15.44 -16.82
N TYR A 267 11.76 15.58 -15.49
CA TYR A 267 10.53 15.37 -14.73
C TYR A 267 9.35 16.25 -15.17
N GLU A 268 9.62 17.47 -15.63
CA GLU A 268 8.59 18.40 -16.11
C GLU A 268 7.98 18.00 -17.46
N ASP A 269 8.68 17.18 -18.23
CA ASP A 269 8.16 16.64 -19.49
C ASP A 269 7.36 15.35 -19.26
N ALA A 270 6.05 15.50 -19.11
CA ALA A 270 5.14 14.38 -18.97
C ALA A 270 5.02 13.48 -20.23
N SER A 271 5.57 13.93 -21.38
CA SER A 271 5.59 13.13 -22.61
C SER A 271 6.79 12.19 -22.71
N GLU A 272 7.86 12.45 -21.96
CA GLU A 272 9.03 11.57 -21.90
C GLU A 272 8.66 10.25 -21.20
N ARG A 273 8.87 9.14 -21.89
CA ARG A 273 8.51 7.78 -21.41
C ARG A 273 9.71 6.87 -21.16
N ILE A 274 10.81 7.12 -21.87
CA ILE A 274 11.96 6.21 -21.89
C ILE A 274 13.05 6.71 -20.95
N TYR A 275 13.02 6.25 -19.73
CA TYR A 275 14.02 6.47 -18.67
C TYR A 275 13.96 5.33 -17.66
N GLY A 276 14.89 5.30 -16.72
CA GLY A 276 14.93 4.23 -15.72
C GLY A 276 15.97 3.14 -16.06
N ASN A 277 15.82 1.98 -15.46
CA ASN A 277 16.64 0.79 -15.67
C ASN A 277 15.85 -0.50 -15.43
N ASN A 278 16.47 -1.67 -15.64
CA ASN A 278 15.84 -2.98 -15.51
C ASN A 278 15.97 -3.64 -14.11
N ASP A 279 16.46 -2.91 -13.10
CA ASP A 279 16.50 -3.41 -11.71
C ASP A 279 15.13 -3.31 -11.05
N VAL A 280 14.29 -4.30 -11.28
CA VAL A 280 12.92 -4.37 -10.74
C VAL A 280 12.85 -4.71 -9.25
N LYS A 281 13.98 -5.07 -8.62
CA LYS A 281 14.05 -5.31 -7.17
C LYS A 281 14.33 -4.00 -6.41
N GLY A 282 15.36 -3.26 -6.83
CA GLY A 282 15.79 -2.04 -6.15
C GLY A 282 16.29 -2.27 -4.71
N PRO A 283 16.49 -1.20 -3.93
CA PRO A 283 17.05 -1.27 -2.58
C PRO A 283 16.08 -1.83 -1.53
N ASP A 284 14.77 -1.62 -1.69
CA ASP A 284 13.73 -2.17 -0.81
C ASP A 284 12.58 -2.75 -1.63
N ALA A 285 12.50 -4.09 -1.63
CA ALA A 285 11.47 -4.84 -2.34
C ALA A 285 10.50 -5.57 -1.39
N GLU A 286 10.49 -5.27 -0.09
CA GLU A 286 9.66 -6.01 0.86
C GLU A 286 8.18 -5.90 0.49
N HIS A 287 7.70 -4.67 0.30
CA HIS A 287 6.29 -4.41 0.07
C HIS A 287 5.78 -5.03 -1.24
N GLY A 288 6.44 -4.78 -2.36
CA GLY A 288 5.99 -5.31 -3.66
C GLY A 288 6.16 -6.83 -3.78
N THR A 289 7.18 -7.42 -3.13
CA THR A 289 7.33 -8.89 -3.04
C THR A 289 6.16 -9.49 -2.27
N HIS A 290 5.72 -8.83 -1.18
CA HIS A 290 4.58 -9.26 -0.37
C HIS A 290 3.28 -9.20 -1.18
N VAL A 291 3.05 -8.11 -1.88
CA VAL A 291 1.91 -7.90 -2.79
C VAL A 291 1.88 -8.97 -3.90
N ALA A 292 3.02 -9.22 -4.55
CA ALA A 292 3.14 -10.23 -5.61
C ALA A 292 2.76 -11.64 -5.12
N GLY A 293 3.17 -12.01 -3.90
CA GLY A 293 2.84 -13.29 -3.28
C GLY A 293 1.35 -13.46 -3.02
N ILE A 294 0.64 -12.42 -2.56
CA ILE A 294 -0.82 -12.47 -2.37
C ILE A 294 -1.52 -12.71 -3.70
N ILE A 295 -1.10 -12.04 -4.78
CA ILE A 295 -1.68 -12.22 -6.11
C ILE A 295 -1.49 -13.64 -6.59
N GLY A 296 -0.25 -14.15 -6.57
CA GLY A 296 0.07 -15.32 -7.35
C GLY A 296 1.25 -16.16 -6.89
N ALA A 297 1.62 -16.18 -5.59
CA ALA A 297 2.59 -17.16 -5.10
C ALA A 297 2.18 -18.56 -5.53
N LYS A 298 3.17 -19.37 -5.92
CA LYS A 298 2.96 -20.69 -6.53
C LYS A 298 2.14 -21.60 -5.63
N ARG A 299 0.93 -21.94 -6.06
CA ARG A 299 0.02 -22.77 -5.26
C ARG A 299 0.47 -24.24 -5.23
N ASN A 300 0.22 -24.88 -4.09
CA ASN A 300 0.39 -26.34 -3.90
C ASN A 300 1.82 -26.87 -4.21
N ASN A 301 2.84 -26.07 -3.98
CA ASN A 301 4.24 -26.43 -4.17
C ASN A 301 4.92 -26.93 -2.87
N ASN A 302 4.16 -27.07 -1.78
CA ASN A 302 4.64 -27.43 -0.44
C ASN A 302 5.64 -26.42 0.16
N LYS A 303 5.52 -25.16 -0.23
CA LYS A 303 6.30 -24.04 0.28
C LYS A 303 5.38 -22.89 0.65
N GLY A 304 5.81 -22.06 1.57
CA GLY A 304 5.29 -20.78 1.95
C GLY A 304 3.78 -20.61 1.86
N VAL A 305 3.34 -19.77 0.92
CA VAL A 305 1.95 -19.34 0.82
C VAL A 305 1.31 -19.69 -0.52
N ASN A 306 -0.03 -19.70 -0.55
CA ASN A 306 -0.78 -19.85 -1.79
C ASN A 306 -1.33 -18.50 -2.23
N GLY A 307 -0.92 -18.00 -3.38
CA GLY A 307 -1.53 -16.83 -4.00
C GLY A 307 -3.02 -17.06 -4.29
N VAL A 308 -3.77 -15.99 -4.53
CA VAL A 308 -5.20 -16.08 -4.89
C VAL A 308 -5.37 -16.73 -6.26
N ALA A 309 -4.57 -16.33 -7.24
CA ALA A 309 -4.64 -16.84 -8.61
C ALA A 309 -3.59 -17.94 -8.87
N ASP A 310 -3.92 -18.88 -9.74
CA ASP A 310 -3.07 -20.02 -10.13
C ASP A 310 -2.46 -19.86 -11.54
N ASN A 311 -3.11 -19.14 -12.44
CA ASN A 311 -2.71 -18.97 -13.83
C ASN A 311 -2.32 -17.51 -14.13
N VAL A 312 -1.30 -17.02 -13.43
CA VAL A 312 -0.81 -15.64 -13.54
C VAL A 312 0.67 -15.58 -13.90
N GLN A 313 1.05 -14.45 -14.45
CA GLN A 313 2.44 -14.02 -14.62
C GLN A 313 2.57 -12.64 -14.00
N ILE A 314 3.45 -12.51 -13.02
CA ILE A 314 3.70 -11.26 -12.29
C ILE A 314 4.72 -10.42 -13.06
N MET A 315 4.30 -9.25 -13.53
CA MET A 315 5.18 -8.24 -14.12
C MET A 315 5.57 -7.23 -13.03
N ALA A 316 6.85 -7.08 -12.76
CA ALA A 316 7.34 -6.17 -11.74
C ALA A 316 7.58 -4.77 -12.33
N VAL A 317 6.91 -3.76 -11.81
CA VAL A 317 7.08 -2.36 -12.24
C VAL A 317 7.41 -1.51 -11.03
N ARG A 318 8.70 -1.16 -10.91
CA ARG A 318 9.19 -0.39 -9.77
C ARG A 318 9.02 1.10 -10.03
N LEU A 319 8.24 1.78 -9.19
CA LEU A 319 7.98 3.22 -9.33
C LEU A 319 7.63 3.92 -7.99
N VAL A 320 7.52 3.16 -6.90
CA VAL A 320 7.21 3.70 -5.57
C VAL A 320 8.50 3.74 -4.75
N PRO A 321 9.01 4.92 -4.38
CA PRO A 321 10.12 5.04 -3.44
C PRO A 321 9.64 4.89 -1.99
N ASN A 322 10.55 4.92 -1.05
CA ASN A 322 10.23 5.20 0.34
C ASN A 322 9.93 6.71 0.45
N GLY A 323 8.65 7.06 0.40
CA GLY A 323 8.08 8.39 0.20
C GLY A 323 6.87 8.31 -0.74
N ASP A 324 6.41 9.43 -1.31
CA ASP A 324 5.29 9.42 -2.25
C ASP A 324 5.76 9.16 -3.69
N GLU A 325 5.06 8.29 -4.38
CA GLU A 325 5.23 8.05 -5.81
C GLU A 325 5.03 9.33 -6.63
N ARG A 326 5.68 9.44 -7.78
CA ARG A 326 5.56 10.59 -8.68
C ARG A 326 4.57 10.30 -9.81
N ASP A 327 3.70 11.25 -10.12
CA ASP A 327 2.61 11.09 -11.10
C ASP A 327 3.10 10.68 -12.49
N LYS A 328 4.26 11.20 -12.94
CA LYS A 328 4.88 10.82 -14.22
C LYS A 328 5.24 9.33 -14.24
N ASP A 329 5.83 8.82 -13.15
CA ASP A 329 6.26 7.43 -13.04
C ASP A 329 5.05 6.49 -12.98
N VAL A 330 4.00 6.87 -12.21
CA VAL A 330 2.73 6.13 -12.18
C VAL A 330 2.09 6.05 -13.56
N ALA A 331 2.00 7.17 -14.27
CA ALA A 331 1.42 7.20 -15.61
C ALA A 331 2.21 6.35 -16.61
N ASN A 332 3.54 6.42 -16.56
CA ASN A 332 4.41 5.64 -17.45
C ASN A 332 4.41 4.15 -17.06
N GLY A 333 4.37 3.82 -15.77
CA GLY A 333 4.22 2.44 -15.30
C GLY A 333 2.90 1.79 -15.76
N ILE A 334 1.78 2.52 -15.69
CA ILE A 334 0.49 2.06 -16.22
C ILE A 334 0.59 1.80 -17.73
N ARG A 335 1.15 2.73 -18.53
CA ARG A 335 1.30 2.59 -19.97
C ARG A 335 2.22 1.42 -20.33
N TYR A 336 3.37 1.31 -19.65
CA TYR A 336 4.32 0.20 -19.82
C TYR A 336 3.64 -1.16 -19.60
N ALA A 337 2.92 -1.29 -18.48
CA ALA A 337 2.20 -2.52 -18.16
C ALA A 337 1.15 -2.89 -19.23
N VAL A 338 0.40 -1.89 -19.71
CA VAL A 338 -0.61 -2.07 -20.77
C VAL A 338 0.03 -2.49 -22.09
N ASP A 339 1.11 -1.82 -22.50
CA ASP A 339 1.81 -2.07 -23.77
C ASP A 339 2.47 -3.48 -23.78
N ASN A 340 2.89 -3.97 -22.61
CA ASN A 340 3.42 -5.32 -22.40
C ASN A 340 2.35 -6.38 -22.07
N GLY A 341 1.07 -6.06 -22.28
CA GLY A 341 -0.03 -7.03 -22.29
C GLY A 341 -0.65 -7.37 -20.94
N ALA A 342 -0.35 -6.60 -19.89
CA ALA A 342 -1.05 -6.76 -18.60
C ALA A 342 -2.58 -6.68 -18.79
N LYS A 343 -3.30 -7.48 -18.03
CA LYS A 343 -4.77 -7.50 -18.01
C LYS A 343 -5.32 -6.98 -16.68
N VAL A 344 -4.49 -6.99 -15.66
CA VAL A 344 -4.77 -6.40 -14.33
C VAL A 344 -3.53 -5.65 -13.89
N ILE A 345 -3.72 -4.49 -13.32
CA ILE A 345 -2.65 -3.69 -12.69
C ILE A 345 -3.01 -3.52 -11.22
N ASN A 346 -2.11 -3.89 -10.33
CA ASN A 346 -2.23 -3.67 -8.89
C ASN A 346 -1.44 -2.42 -8.48
N MET A 347 -2.08 -1.52 -7.74
CA MET A 347 -1.53 -0.28 -7.23
C MET A 347 -1.78 -0.21 -5.72
N SER A 348 -0.81 -0.73 -4.94
CA SER A 348 -0.87 -0.79 -3.48
C SER A 348 -0.19 0.41 -2.83
N PHE A 349 -0.44 1.61 -3.35
CA PHE A 349 0.11 2.89 -2.90
C PHE A 349 -0.94 3.99 -2.99
N GLY A 350 -0.62 5.16 -2.47
CA GLY A 350 -1.44 6.35 -2.63
C GLY A 350 -0.95 7.51 -1.76
N LYS A 351 -1.36 8.71 -2.13
CA LYS A 351 -0.92 9.97 -1.51
C LYS A 351 -2.05 10.99 -1.39
N GLY A 352 -1.94 11.88 -0.40
CA GLY A 352 -2.97 12.91 -0.15
C GLY A 352 -2.94 14.10 -1.12
N TYR A 353 -1.87 14.27 -1.87
CA TYR A 353 -1.66 15.39 -2.80
C TYR A 353 -1.26 14.88 -4.18
N VAL A 354 -1.45 15.70 -5.21
CA VAL A 354 -1.15 15.35 -6.60
C VAL A 354 -0.55 16.56 -7.32
N TYR A 355 0.50 16.34 -8.10
CA TYR A 355 1.15 17.37 -8.92
C TYR A 355 0.55 17.45 -10.32
N ASN A 356 0.45 16.32 -11.01
CA ASN A 356 -0.02 16.24 -12.38
C ASN A 356 -1.08 15.13 -12.56
N LYS A 357 -2.25 15.35 -11.96
CA LYS A 357 -3.38 14.42 -12.04
C LYS A 357 -3.73 14.04 -13.48
N LYS A 358 -3.72 15.02 -14.39
CA LYS A 358 -4.09 14.80 -15.80
C LYS A 358 -3.24 13.71 -16.47
N THR A 359 -1.95 13.66 -16.21
CA THR A 359 -1.04 12.65 -16.79
C THR A 359 -1.44 11.25 -16.36
N VAL A 360 -1.83 11.07 -15.09
CA VAL A 360 -2.31 9.79 -14.55
C VAL A 360 -3.70 9.46 -15.11
N ASP A 361 -4.62 10.44 -15.13
CA ASP A 361 -5.96 10.25 -15.70
C ASP A 361 -5.90 9.80 -17.17
N ASP A 362 -4.99 10.37 -17.96
CA ASP A 362 -4.78 9.99 -19.37
C ASP A 362 -4.21 8.56 -19.49
N ALA A 363 -3.37 8.11 -18.55
CA ALA A 363 -2.88 6.74 -18.50
C ALA A 363 -3.99 5.76 -18.08
N VAL A 364 -4.86 6.13 -17.15
CA VAL A 364 -6.03 5.34 -16.75
C VAL A 364 -7.00 5.16 -17.92
N LYS A 365 -7.30 6.25 -18.66
CA LYS A 365 -8.12 6.19 -19.88
C LYS A 365 -7.48 5.30 -20.97
N TYR A 366 -6.16 5.36 -21.09
CA TYR A 366 -5.43 4.47 -21.99
C TYR A 366 -5.60 3.01 -21.58
N ALA A 367 -5.44 2.67 -20.31
CA ALA A 367 -5.68 1.33 -19.80
C ALA A 367 -7.14 0.87 -20.03
N GLU A 368 -8.13 1.76 -19.84
CA GLU A 368 -9.53 1.47 -20.14
C GLU A 368 -9.72 1.13 -21.63
N SER A 369 -9.14 1.91 -22.55
CA SER A 369 -9.20 1.70 -23.98
C SER A 369 -8.57 0.37 -24.45
N LYS A 370 -7.67 -0.19 -23.62
CA LYS A 370 -6.96 -1.47 -23.87
C LYS A 370 -7.53 -2.65 -23.05
N ASP A 371 -8.67 -2.45 -22.42
CA ASP A 371 -9.35 -3.49 -21.63
C ASP A 371 -8.47 -4.01 -20.47
N VAL A 372 -7.82 -3.12 -19.72
CA VAL A 372 -7.01 -3.46 -18.56
C VAL A 372 -7.69 -2.97 -17.29
N LEU A 373 -7.84 -3.83 -16.29
CA LEU A 373 -8.42 -3.50 -14.99
C LEU A 373 -7.35 -2.95 -14.04
N LEU A 374 -7.65 -1.84 -13.38
CA LEU A 374 -6.82 -1.27 -12.31
C LEU A 374 -7.43 -1.57 -10.95
N VAL A 375 -6.61 -2.04 -10.01
CA VAL A 375 -7.00 -2.31 -8.62
C VAL A 375 -6.13 -1.46 -7.70
N HIS A 376 -6.77 -0.64 -6.88
CA HIS A 376 -6.11 0.38 -6.08
C HIS A 376 -6.45 0.25 -4.60
N ALA A 377 -5.46 0.40 -3.72
CA ALA A 377 -5.63 0.42 -2.28
C ALA A 377 -6.32 1.71 -1.81
N ALA A 378 -7.27 1.60 -0.90
CA ALA A 378 -8.04 2.76 -0.43
C ALA A 378 -7.24 3.73 0.46
N GLY A 379 -6.14 3.28 1.10
CA GLY A 379 -5.35 4.04 2.07
C GLY A 379 -5.56 3.56 3.51
N ASN A 380 -4.67 3.99 4.42
CA ASN A 380 -4.54 3.43 5.78
C ASN A 380 -4.68 4.51 6.88
N ASP A 381 -5.37 5.60 6.62
CA ASP A 381 -5.50 6.75 7.53
C ASP A 381 -6.83 6.75 8.31
N ALA A 382 -7.66 5.71 8.14
CA ALA A 382 -9.01 5.61 8.67
C ALA A 382 -9.91 6.80 8.25
N GLN A 383 -9.73 7.29 7.02
CA GLN A 383 -10.38 8.47 6.47
C GLN A 383 -11.54 8.11 5.53
N ASP A 384 -12.45 9.07 5.37
CA ASP A 384 -13.53 9.04 4.41
C ASP A 384 -13.04 9.59 3.05
N ASN A 385 -12.75 8.70 2.09
CA ASN A 385 -12.23 9.07 0.77
C ASN A 385 -13.25 9.85 -0.10
N ASP A 386 -14.49 9.96 0.32
CA ASP A 386 -15.44 10.88 -0.31
C ASP A 386 -15.14 12.34 0.06
N LYS A 387 -14.43 12.57 1.19
CA LYS A 387 -14.02 13.88 1.70
C LYS A 387 -12.54 14.15 1.45
N GLU A 388 -11.67 13.26 1.94
CA GLU A 388 -10.22 13.36 1.79
C GLU A 388 -9.75 12.45 0.65
N LYS A 389 -8.98 12.99 -0.29
CA LYS A 389 -8.56 12.22 -1.47
C LYS A 389 -7.35 11.36 -1.17
N ASN A 390 -7.36 10.13 -1.68
CA ASN A 390 -6.19 9.25 -1.79
C ASN A 390 -5.91 9.06 -3.29
N TYR A 391 -4.90 9.74 -3.79
CA TYR A 391 -4.52 9.70 -5.22
C TYR A 391 -3.61 8.48 -5.52
N PRO A 392 -3.70 7.93 -6.76
CA PRO A 392 -4.62 8.31 -7.86
C PRO A 392 -6.08 7.91 -7.56
N THR A 393 -7.03 8.58 -8.21
CA THR A 393 -8.46 8.31 -8.02
C THR A 393 -9.12 7.81 -9.31
N LYS A 394 -10.25 7.12 -9.18
CA LYS A 394 -11.08 6.70 -10.32
C LYS A 394 -11.79 7.87 -11.02
N TYR A 395 -11.85 9.04 -10.39
CA TYR A 395 -12.55 10.20 -10.92
C TYR A 395 -11.65 11.05 -11.82
N PHE A 396 -12.11 11.33 -13.02
CA PHE A 396 -11.49 12.31 -13.92
C PHE A 396 -11.98 13.71 -13.56
N THR A 397 -11.07 14.67 -13.55
CA THR A 397 -11.42 16.06 -13.23
C THR A 397 -11.00 17.00 -14.36
N ASP A 398 -11.71 18.13 -14.48
CA ASP A 398 -11.30 19.24 -15.35
C ASP A 398 -10.24 20.13 -14.67
N SER A 399 -9.87 21.22 -15.34
CA SER A 399 -8.90 22.20 -14.83
C SER A 399 -9.37 22.98 -13.59
N LEU A 400 -10.61 22.78 -13.18
CA LEU A 400 -11.24 23.40 -12.02
C LEU A 400 -11.50 22.36 -10.89
N ASP A 401 -10.90 21.16 -11.02
CA ASP A 401 -11.11 20.01 -10.13
C ASP A 401 -12.55 19.50 -10.04
N ALA A 402 -13.41 19.90 -10.97
CA ALA A 402 -14.76 19.35 -11.06
C ALA A 402 -14.72 17.97 -11.70
N VAL A 403 -15.45 17.00 -11.10
CA VAL A 403 -15.53 15.64 -11.65
C VAL A 403 -16.30 15.65 -12.97
N VAL A 404 -15.63 15.20 -14.04
CA VAL A 404 -16.18 15.13 -15.40
C VAL A 404 -16.36 13.71 -15.90
N GLY A 405 -15.97 12.72 -15.13
CA GLY A 405 -16.10 11.29 -15.48
C GLY A 405 -15.51 10.37 -14.43
N GLU A 406 -15.69 9.07 -14.66
CA GLU A 406 -15.20 7.99 -13.80
C GLU A 406 -14.67 6.83 -14.64
N ALA A 407 -13.54 6.25 -14.21
CA ALA A 407 -12.94 5.06 -14.83
C ALA A 407 -13.79 3.81 -14.58
N LYS A 408 -14.25 3.16 -15.64
CA LYS A 408 -15.06 1.94 -15.56
C LYS A 408 -14.23 0.69 -15.26
N ASN A 409 -12.95 0.76 -15.53
CA ASN A 409 -11.95 -0.29 -15.35
C ASN A 409 -11.17 -0.15 -14.02
N TRP A 410 -11.77 0.41 -12.98
CA TRP A 410 -11.12 0.70 -11.71
C TRP A 410 -11.86 0.11 -10.53
N ILE A 411 -11.14 -0.51 -9.58
CA ILE A 411 -11.67 -0.99 -8.29
C ILE A 411 -10.80 -0.42 -7.17
N THR A 412 -11.40 0.32 -6.24
CA THR A 412 -10.76 0.76 -4.99
C THR A 412 -11.12 -0.20 -3.86
N VAL A 413 -10.12 -0.64 -3.09
CA VAL A 413 -10.24 -1.74 -2.13
C VAL A 413 -9.91 -1.28 -0.71
N GLY A 414 -10.85 -1.41 0.21
CA GLY A 414 -10.65 -1.27 1.64
C GLY A 414 -10.28 -2.60 2.31
N ALA A 415 -9.79 -2.56 3.55
CA ALA A 415 -9.28 -3.71 4.28
C ALA A 415 -10.21 -4.24 5.35
N THR A 416 -10.31 -5.57 5.48
CA THR A 416 -11.02 -6.26 6.56
C THR A 416 -10.11 -7.18 7.36
N GLY A 417 -10.55 -7.46 8.61
CA GLY A 417 -9.96 -8.43 9.50
C GLY A 417 -10.51 -9.85 9.32
N LEU A 418 -10.12 -10.73 10.23
CA LEU A 418 -10.33 -12.17 10.14
C LEU A 418 -11.73 -12.64 10.55
N LYS A 419 -12.40 -11.90 11.45
CA LYS A 419 -13.63 -12.34 12.13
C LYS A 419 -14.82 -11.49 11.73
N GLN A 420 -16.00 -12.10 11.70
CA GLN A 420 -17.27 -11.39 11.51
C GLN A 420 -17.75 -10.81 12.84
N ASP A 421 -17.18 -9.69 13.24
CA ASP A 421 -17.55 -8.95 14.45
C ASP A 421 -17.53 -7.43 14.20
N SER A 422 -17.65 -6.62 15.25
CA SER A 422 -17.65 -5.16 15.11
C SER A 422 -16.30 -4.58 14.63
N ASP A 423 -15.23 -5.33 14.74
CA ASP A 423 -13.87 -4.95 14.34
C ASP A 423 -13.48 -5.56 12.98
N LEU A 424 -14.47 -6.05 12.21
CA LEU A 424 -14.28 -6.62 10.87
C LEU A 424 -13.67 -5.62 9.89
N LEU A 425 -14.10 -4.35 9.90
CA LEU A 425 -13.37 -3.30 9.17
C LEU A 425 -12.04 -3.07 9.87
N ALA A 426 -10.94 -3.12 9.14
CA ALA A 426 -9.64 -2.81 9.71
C ALA A 426 -9.60 -1.37 10.22
N GLU A 427 -9.09 -1.17 11.45
CA GLU A 427 -9.11 0.14 12.14
C GLU A 427 -8.45 1.26 11.34
N PHE A 428 -7.43 0.91 10.56
CA PHE A 428 -6.69 1.84 9.69
C PHE A 428 -7.37 2.07 8.34
N SER A 429 -8.28 1.18 7.89
CA SER A 429 -8.78 1.23 6.52
C SER A 429 -9.51 2.53 6.20
N ASN A 430 -9.10 3.18 5.12
CA ASN A 430 -9.94 4.18 4.51
C ASN A 430 -11.22 3.55 3.97
N TYR A 431 -12.28 4.36 3.90
CA TYR A 431 -13.61 3.99 3.45
C TYR A 431 -14.23 5.12 2.63
N GLY A 432 -15.39 4.88 2.02
CA GLY A 432 -16.13 5.91 1.29
C GLY A 432 -17.29 5.31 0.50
N TYR A 433 -18.48 5.84 0.70
CA TYR A 433 -19.71 5.35 0.06
C TYR A 433 -19.62 5.33 -1.48
N ARG A 434 -18.90 6.31 -2.07
CA ARG A 434 -18.71 6.43 -3.52
C ARG A 434 -17.33 6.04 -3.98
N SER A 435 -16.32 6.27 -3.16
CA SER A 435 -14.91 6.16 -3.55
C SER A 435 -14.32 4.76 -3.33
N VAL A 436 -14.81 4.00 -2.34
CA VAL A 436 -14.36 2.62 -2.09
C VAL A 436 -15.37 1.64 -2.69
N ASP A 437 -14.90 0.76 -3.58
CA ASP A 437 -15.78 -0.15 -4.32
C ASP A 437 -16.10 -1.42 -3.52
N VAL A 438 -15.10 -2.07 -2.94
CA VAL A 438 -15.21 -3.34 -2.20
C VAL A 438 -14.28 -3.35 -0.99
N PHE A 439 -14.50 -4.33 -0.09
CA PHE A 439 -13.54 -4.71 0.93
C PHE A 439 -12.93 -6.08 0.65
N ALA A 440 -11.70 -6.31 1.15
CA ALA A 440 -11.02 -7.59 1.09
C ALA A 440 -10.13 -7.81 2.33
N PRO A 441 -9.72 -9.06 2.65
CA PRO A 441 -8.77 -9.36 3.71
C PRO A 441 -7.50 -8.52 3.63
N GLY A 442 -7.15 -7.80 4.72
CA GLY A 442 -6.00 -6.91 4.75
C GLY A 442 -5.29 -6.85 6.12
N VAL A 443 -5.66 -7.72 7.08
CA VAL A 443 -5.07 -7.76 8.43
C VAL A 443 -4.40 -9.11 8.65
N LYS A 444 -3.17 -9.14 9.17
CA LYS A 444 -2.39 -10.38 9.39
C LYS A 444 -2.30 -11.25 8.14
N ILE A 445 -1.94 -10.64 7.04
CA ILE A 445 -1.77 -11.34 5.77
C ILE A 445 -0.33 -11.84 5.68
N ASN A 446 -0.13 -13.15 5.74
CA ASN A 446 1.17 -13.77 5.52
C ASN A 446 1.45 -13.89 4.02
N SER A 447 2.63 -13.43 3.58
CA SER A 447 3.05 -13.50 2.18
C SER A 447 4.57 -13.47 2.05
N THR A 448 5.05 -13.56 0.82
CA THR A 448 6.46 -13.56 0.44
C THR A 448 7.14 -12.22 0.74
N ILE A 449 8.37 -12.26 1.25
CA ILE A 449 9.26 -11.11 1.38
C ILE A 449 10.65 -11.48 0.85
N PRO A 450 11.55 -10.53 0.56
CA PRO A 450 12.86 -10.83 -0.01
C PRO A 450 13.64 -11.94 0.71
N GLU A 451 14.58 -12.55 -0.01
CA GLU A 451 15.43 -13.65 0.46
C GLU A 451 14.67 -14.95 0.75
N SER A 452 13.57 -15.21 0.02
CA SER A 452 12.70 -16.39 0.20
C SER A 452 12.18 -16.55 1.62
N LYS A 453 11.85 -15.43 2.26
CA LYS A 453 11.23 -15.38 3.58
C LYS A 453 9.73 -15.05 3.46
N TYR A 454 9.04 -15.15 4.59
CA TYR A 454 7.60 -14.90 4.72
C TYR A 454 7.32 -14.05 5.96
N LYS A 455 6.33 -13.15 5.86
CA LYS A 455 5.98 -12.21 6.94
C LYS A 455 4.49 -11.89 6.92
N GLU A 456 3.92 -11.69 8.09
CA GLU A 456 2.59 -11.11 8.24
C GLU A 456 2.68 -9.58 8.11
N ASN A 457 2.00 -9.01 7.13
CA ASN A 457 1.79 -7.57 6.99
C ASN A 457 0.29 -7.23 7.04
N GLN A 458 -0.03 -5.95 7.17
CA GLN A 458 -1.40 -5.46 7.15
C GLN A 458 -1.48 -4.12 6.42
N GLY A 459 -2.64 -3.85 5.83
CA GLY A 459 -2.91 -2.64 5.06
C GLY A 459 -3.93 -2.88 3.97
N THR A 460 -4.48 -1.80 3.43
CA THR A 460 -5.23 -1.85 2.17
C THR A 460 -4.33 -2.28 1.01
N SER A 461 -3.02 -2.10 1.16
CA SER A 461 -1.97 -2.65 0.28
C SER A 461 -1.97 -4.18 0.20
N MET A 462 -2.46 -4.89 1.23
CA MET A 462 -2.62 -6.34 1.24
C MET A 462 -4.01 -6.75 0.77
N ALA A 463 -5.01 -5.89 0.91
CA ALA A 463 -6.37 -6.12 0.43
C ALA A 463 -6.49 -5.96 -1.10
N ALA A 464 -5.85 -4.96 -1.68
CA ALA A 464 -5.85 -4.74 -3.13
C ALA A 464 -5.35 -5.95 -3.94
N PRO A 465 -4.20 -6.58 -3.62
CA PRO A 465 -3.73 -7.76 -4.35
C PRO A 465 -4.62 -8.98 -4.20
N VAL A 466 -5.40 -9.12 -3.14
CA VAL A 466 -6.44 -10.16 -3.05
C VAL A 466 -7.48 -9.97 -4.16
N VAL A 467 -7.90 -8.73 -4.41
CA VAL A 467 -8.84 -8.41 -5.49
C VAL A 467 -8.19 -8.51 -6.87
N ALA A 468 -6.93 -8.09 -7.01
CA ALA A 468 -6.18 -8.24 -8.26
C ALA A 468 -5.99 -9.72 -8.65
N GLY A 469 -5.68 -10.58 -7.68
CA GLY A 469 -5.61 -12.03 -7.86
C GLY A 469 -6.96 -12.63 -8.25
N LEU A 470 -8.06 -12.20 -7.60
CA LEU A 470 -9.42 -12.62 -7.96
C LEU A 470 -9.77 -12.19 -9.40
N ALA A 471 -9.45 -10.96 -9.78
CA ALA A 471 -9.67 -10.46 -11.14
C ALA A 471 -8.87 -11.27 -12.18
N ALA A 472 -7.61 -11.58 -11.86
CA ALA A 472 -6.75 -12.41 -12.70
C ALA A 472 -7.32 -13.84 -12.85
N MET A 473 -7.79 -14.46 -11.76
CA MET A 473 -8.47 -15.76 -11.79
C MET A 473 -9.70 -15.72 -12.72
N ILE A 474 -10.56 -14.70 -12.61
CA ILE A 474 -11.72 -14.56 -13.49
C ILE A 474 -11.26 -14.43 -14.94
N ARG A 475 -10.30 -13.58 -15.26
CA ARG A 475 -9.80 -13.39 -16.63
C ARG A 475 -9.09 -14.61 -17.19
N ALA A 476 -8.44 -15.41 -16.36
CA ALA A 476 -7.78 -16.65 -16.77
C ALA A 476 -8.78 -17.69 -17.28
N TYR A 477 -9.88 -17.86 -16.58
CA TYR A 477 -10.90 -18.87 -16.89
C TYR A 477 -12.05 -18.36 -17.77
N TYR A 478 -12.25 -17.04 -17.82
CA TYR A 478 -13.30 -16.38 -18.63
C TYR A 478 -12.70 -15.23 -19.47
N PRO A 479 -11.79 -15.54 -20.42
CA PRO A 479 -11.01 -14.53 -21.15
C PRO A 479 -11.84 -13.66 -22.11
N THR A 480 -13.12 -13.92 -22.25
CA THR A 480 -14.05 -13.10 -23.04
C THR A 480 -14.73 -12.00 -22.23
N LEU A 481 -14.56 -12.00 -20.91
CA LEU A 481 -15.05 -10.92 -20.06
C LEU A 481 -14.12 -9.71 -20.15
N THR A 482 -14.70 -8.53 -20.37
CA THR A 482 -13.96 -7.26 -20.35
C THR A 482 -13.59 -6.86 -18.94
N ALA A 483 -12.66 -5.90 -18.80
CA ALA A 483 -12.28 -5.33 -17.50
C ALA A 483 -13.51 -4.79 -16.73
N GLU A 484 -14.40 -4.07 -17.41
CA GLU A 484 -15.67 -3.57 -16.83
C GLU A 484 -16.57 -4.73 -16.37
N GLN A 485 -16.69 -5.80 -17.15
CA GLN A 485 -17.48 -6.97 -16.77
C GLN A 485 -16.86 -7.75 -15.62
N VAL A 486 -15.52 -7.81 -15.52
CA VAL A 486 -14.83 -8.41 -14.37
C VAL A 486 -15.10 -7.58 -13.11
N LYS A 487 -15.01 -6.25 -13.18
CA LYS A 487 -15.42 -5.35 -12.09
C LYS A 487 -16.88 -5.63 -11.69
N GLU A 488 -17.79 -5.68 -12.64
CA GLU A 488 -19.22 -5.93 -12.39
C GLU A 488 -19.45 -7.27 -11.67
N VAL A 489 -18.78 -8.34 -12.12
CA VAL A 489 -18.84 -9.68 -11.48
C VAL A 489 -18.36 -9.60 -10.03
N ILE A 490 -17.19 -8.97 -9.77
CA ILE A 490 -16.64 -8.83 -8.41
C ILE A 490 -17.61 -8.03 -7.53
N MET A 491 -18.12 -6.90 -8.01
CA MET A 491 -19.02 -6.01 -7.26
C MET A 491 -20.35 -6.69 -6.90
N LYS A 492 -20.92 -7.49 -7.80
CA LYS A 492 -22.20 -8.19 -7.60
C LYS A 492 -22.10 -9.44 -6.73
N SER A 493 -20.92 -10.02 -6.62
CA SER A 493 -20.68 -11.30 -5.96
C SER A 493 -20.17 -11.20 -4.53
N VAL A 494 -20.11 -9.98 -3.95
CA VAL A 494 -19.61 -9.79 -2.60
C VAL A 494 -20.40 -10.54 -1.53
N THR A 495 -19.75 -10.90 -0.45
CA THR A 495 -20.41 -11.37 0.76
C THR A 495 -20.90 -10.16 1.56
N LYS A 496 -22.21 -10.05 1.72
CA LYS A 496 -22.84 -9.07 2.58
C LYS A 496 -22.74 -9.50 4.04
N VAL A 497 -22.59 -8.53 4.92
CA VAL A 497 -22.50 -8.73 6.36
C VAL A 497 -23.60 -7.90 7.04
N ASP A 498 -24.47 -8.57 7.79
CA ASP A 498 -25.67 -7.95 8.40
C ASP A 498 -25.38 -7.26 9.74
N GLN A 499 -24.11 -7.08 10.09
CA GLN A 499 -23.70 -6.40 11.31
C GLN A 499 -23.02 -5.07 11.03
N LYS A 500 -23.10 -4.17 12.01
CA LYS A 500 -22.39 -2.89 11.96
C LYS A 500 -20.94 -3.05 12.37
N VAL A 501 -20.07 -2.39 11.62
CA VAL A 501 -18.62 -2.29 11.87
C VAL A 501 -18.27 -0.94 12.48
N LYS A 502 -17.15 -0.86 13.18
CA LYS A 502 -16.63 0.40 13.73
C LYS A 502 -15.87 1.17 12.65
N VAL A 503 -16.11 2.47 12.55
CA VAL A 503 -15.29 3.42 11.77
C VAL A 503 -14.89 4.58 12.65
N LYS A 504 -13.71 5.15 12.42
CA LYS A 504 -13.31 6.41 13.05
C LYS A 504 -14.17 7.56 12.52
N SER A 505 -14.42 8.56 13.35
CA SER A 505 -15.09 9.81 13.00
C SER A 505 -14.48 10.95 13.82
N GLU A 506 -14.73 12.19 13.43
CA GLU A 506 -14.27 13.40 14.15
C GLU A 506 -14.69 13.42 15.64
N SER A 507 -15.82 12.83 15.96
CA SER A 507 -16.35 12.73 17.33
C SER A 507 -15.99 11.42 18.05
N GLY A 508 -15.08 10.62 17.52
CA GLY A 508 -14.70 9.30 18.04
C GLY A 508 -15.03 8.16 17.07
N SER A 509 -15.57 7.05 17.57
CA SER A 509 -15.97 5.91 16.73
C SER A 509 -17.47 5.86 16.54
N LYS A 510 -17.94 5.59 15.33
CA LYS A 510 -19.35 5.27 15.03
C LYS A 510 -19.48 3.84 14.49
N ARG A 511 -20.70 3.29 14.56
CA ARG A 511 -21.02 1.98 13.97
C ARG A 511 -21.92 2.15 12.76
N VAL A 512 -21.49 1.60 11.61
CA VAL A 512 -22.16 1.71 10.31
C VAL A 512 -22.23 0.34 9.64
N TYR A 513 -23.14 0.17 8.69
CA TYR A 513 -23.11 -0.98 7.79
C TYR A 513 -22.08 -0.78 6.68
N LEU A 514 -21.59 -1.87 6.07
CA LEU A 514 -20.61 -1.80 4.98
C LEU A 514 -21.16 -1.08 3.73
N ASP A 515 -22.47 -1.08 3.50
CA ASP A 515 -23.14 -0.39 2.40
C ASP A 515 -23.31 1.13 2.63
N GLU A 516 -23.03 1.61 3.85
CA GLU A 516 -22.92 3.04 4.16
C GLU A 516 -21.51 3.59 3.85
N ILE A 517 -20.52 2.71 3.63
CA ILE A 517 -19.08 3.06 3.54
C ILE A 517 -18.36 2.44 2.35
N SER A 518 -19.08 1.82 1.43
CA SER A 518 -18.56 1.35 0.14
C SER A 518 -19.68 1.14 -0.87
N VAL A 519 -19.32 1.19 -2.16
CA VAL A 519 -20.27 1.04 -3.28
C VAL A 519 -20.96 -0.33 -3.26
N SER A 520 -20.19 -1.42 -3.08
CA SER A 520 -20.76 -2.77 -3.07
C SER A 520 -21.34 -3.18 -1.73
N GLY A 521 -20.98 -2.50 -0.63
CA GLY A 521 -21.40 -2.86 0.73
C GLY A 521 -21.02 -4.27 1.16
N GLY A 522 -19.85 -4.79 0.72
CA GLY A 522 -19.47 -6.16 1.06
C GLY A 522 -18.00 -6.50 0.82
N ILE A 523 -17.67 -7.75 1.17
CA ILE A 523 -16.34 -8.32 1.06
C ILE A 523 -16.29 -9.21 -0.18
N VAL A 524 -15.24 -9.14 -0.97
CA VAL A 524 -15.09 -9.95 -2.18
C VAL A 524 -15.15 -11.45 -1.87
N ASN A 525 -15.70 -12.24 -2.81
CA ASN A 525 -15.84 -13.67 -2.67
C ASN A 525 -15.57 -14.38 -3.99
N ALA A 526 -14.50 -15.16 -4.04
CA ALA A 526 -14.05 -15.82 -5.26
C ALA A 526 -15.06 -16.89 -5.75
N TYR A 527 -15.62 -17.69 -4.84
CA TYR A 527 -16.61 -18.71 -5.22
C TYR A 527 -17.83 -18.10 -5.91
N LYS A 528 -18.44 -17.08 -5.27
CA LYS A 528 -19.61 -16.39 -5.85
C LYS A 528 -19.26 -15.64 -7.14
N ALA A 529 -18.03 -15.10 -7.24
CA ALA A 529 -17.58 -14.42 -8.45
C ALA A 529 -17.45 -15.39 -9.62
N ILE A 530 -16.93 -16.59 -9.41
CA ILE A 530 -16.85 -17.63 -10.43
C ILE A 530 -18.26 -18.11 -10.84
N GLU A 531 -19.21 -18.25 -9.90
CA GLU A 531 -20.61 -18.55 -10.23
C GLU A 531 -21.24 -17.44 -11.09
N GLU A 532 -21.03 -16.18 -10.75
CA GLU A 532 -21.57 -15.04 -11.51
C GLU A 532 -20.94 -14.92 -12.90
N ALA A 533 -19.61 -15.13 -13.01
CA ALA A 533 -18.92 -15.19 -14.30
C ALA A 533 -19.49 -16.30 -15.21
N ASN A 534 -19.74 -17.49 -14.64
CA ASN A 534 -20.40 -18.58 -15.36
C ASN A 534 -21.77 -18.17 -15.92
N LYS A 535 -22.61 -17.53 -15.08
CA LYS A 535 -23.95 -17.06 -15.51
C LYS A 535 -23.85 -16.03 -16.63
N LEU A 536 -22.90 -15.08 -16.50
CA LEU A 536 -22.73 -14.01 -17.48
C LEU A 536 -22.28 -14.53 -18.86
N VAL A 537 -21.34 -15.49 -18.88
CA VAL A 537 -20.89 -16.11 -20.16
C VAL A 537 -21.94 -17.03 -20.76
N SER A 538 -22.72 -17.75 -19.93
CA SER A 538 -23.78 -18.63 -20.42
C SER A 538 -24.95 -17.86 -21.07
N LYS A 539 -25.23 -16.64 -20.64
CA LYS A 539 -26.25 -15.77 -21.24
C LYS A 539 -25.84 -15.20 -22.60
N LYS A 540 -24.55 -15.21 -22.93
CA LYS A 540 -24.01 -14.72 -24.22
C LYS A 540 -23.94 -15.81 -25.30
N LYS A 541 -24.16 -17.09 -24.96
CA LYS A 541 -24.32 -18.22 -25.88
C LYS A 541 -25.77 -18.42 -26.23
#